data_7f9a245cef30273b34243d2ce233dad7
#
_entry.id   7f9a245cef30273b34243d2ce233dad7
#
_cell.length_a   1.000
_cell.length_b   1.000
_cell.length_c   1.000
_cell.angle_alpha   90.00
_cell.angle_beta   90.00
_cell.angle_gamma   90.00
#
_symmetry.space_group_name_H-M   'P 1'
#
loop_
_entity.id
_entity.type
_entity.pdbx_description
1 polymer ?
#
loop_
_entity_poly.entity_id
_entity_poly.type
_entity_poly.pdbx_seq_one_letter_code
_entity_poly.pdbx_strand_id
1 'polypeptide(L)'
;MTPNELWLIRHGETAWSLSGQHTSRTDLPLTEEGERRGRDLRRMLAGKKFALVLASPKKRALDTCRWAGYSAEVTGDLCEWDYGEYEGLTTPEIQKLAPAWTIWTGGVPGGESVEQVAARADRMIERAVAAAGDVALFGHGHFSRVLAARWIGLSAAEGRVLALSTGSVSVLGHERSTRVIRVWNRTE
;
A
#
# COMPACT_ATOMS: atom_id res chain seq x y z
N MET A 1 2.29 0.53 28.02
CA MET A 1 2.13 -0.42 26.89
C MET A 1 2.92 0.12 25.72
N THR A 2 3.67 -0.72 25.02
CA THR A 2 4.34 -0.31 23.79
C THR A 2 3.25 -0.01 22.75
N PRO A 3 3.29 1.16 22.07
CA PRO A 3 2.31 1.45 21.02
C PRO A 3 2.38 0.41 19.91
N ASN A 4 1.23 0.08 19.32
CA ASN A 4 1.12 -0.88 18.23
C ASN A 4 1.96 -0.46 17.02
N GLU A 5 2.54 -1.43 16.33
CA GLU A 5 3.15 -1.23 15.03
C GLU A 5 2.13 -1.48 13.91
N LEU A 6 2.23 -0.67 12.86
CA LEU A 6 1.44 -0.83 11.65
C LEU A 6 2.35 -1.30 10.52
N TRP A 7 2.13 -2.52 10.06
CA TRP A 7 2.91 -3.19 9.03
C TRP A 7 2.22 -3.03 7.68
N LEU A 8 2.89 -2.38 6.75
CA LEU A 8 2.41 -2.19 5.38
C LEU A 8 3.10 -3.20 4.47
N ILE A 9 2.33 -4.04 3.81
CA ILE A 9 2.81 -5.04 2.86
C ILE A 9 2.24 -4.70 1.48
N ARG A 10 3.10 -4.29 0.53
CA ARG A 10 2.68 -4.11 -0.84
C ARG A 10 2.56 -5.47 -1.53
N HIS A 11 1.52 -5.67 -2.32
CA HIS A 11 1.34 -6.89 -3.10
C HIS A 11 2.57 -7.25 -3.94
N GLY A 12 2.74 -8.53 -4.25
CA GLY A 12 3.77 -9.04 -5.16
C GLY A 12 3.63 -8.47 -6.57
N GLU A 13 4.62 -8.77 -7.43
CA GLU A 13 4.63 -8.30 -8.81
C GLU A 13 3.41 -8.79 -9.60
N THR A 14 2.89 -7.93 -10.49
CA THR A 14 1.88 -8.21 -11.52
C THR A 14 2.40 -7.76 -12.87
N ALA A 15 1.79 -8.19 -13.97
CA ALA A 15 2.18 -7.77 -15.32
C ALA A 15 2.21 -6.23 -15.46
N TRP A 16 1.22 -5.53 -14.89
CA TRP A 16 1.15 -4.07 -14.97
C TRP A 16 2.09 -3.36 -14.01
N SER A 17 2.42 -3.94 -12.85
CA SER A 17 3.45 -3.35 -11.99
C SER A 17 4.84 -3.46 -12.61
N LEU A 18 5.08 -4.50 -13.41
CA LEU A 18 6.32 -4.70 -14.16
C LEU A 18 6.43 -3.72 -15.34
N SER A 19 5.34 -3.49 -16.08
CA SER A 19 5.31 -2.55 -17.21
C SER A 19 5.18 -1.08 -16.80
N GLY A 20 4.89 -0.80 -15.51
CA GLY A 20 4.69 0.56 -15.00
C GLY A 20 3.30 1.14 -15.26
N GLN A 21 2.33 0.31 -15.64
CA GLN A 21 0.94 0.72 -15.86
C GLN A 21 0.22 0.91 -14.53
N HIS A 22 -0.53 1.99 -14.41
CA HIS A 22 -1.36 2.27 -13.23
C HIS A 22 -2.49 1.26 -13.12
N THR A 23 -2.61 0.64 -11.93
CA THR A 23 -3.55 -0.47 -11.69
C THR A 23 -4.34 -0.24 -10.41
N SER A 24 -5.62 0.05 -10.51
CA SER A 24 -6.53 0.15 -9.36
C SER A 24 -7.73 -0.78 -9.48
N ARG A 25 -8.64 -0.48 -10.40
CA ARG A 25 -9.90 -1.21 -10.61
C ARG A 25 -9.67 -2.58 -11.24
N THR A 26 -8.72 -2.68 -12.17
CA THR A 26 -8.38 -3.92 -12.86
C THR A 26 -7.80 -4.93 -11.88
N ASP A 27 -8.33 -6.15 -11.90
CA ASP A 27 -7.94 -7.20 -10.97
C ASP A 27 -7.01 -8.21 -11.66
N LEU A 28 -5.72 -7.93 -11.60
CA LEU A 28 -4.67 -8.75 -12.19
C LEU A 28 -4.13 -9.76 -11.18
N PRO A 29 -3.79 -10.99 -11.62
CA PRO A 29 -3.08 -11.97 -10.82
C PRO A 29 -1.62 -11.54 -10.58
N LEU A 30 -0.98 -12.19 -9.62
CA LEU A 30 0.47 -12.14 -9.45
C LEU A 30 1.17 -12.83 -10.64
N THR A 31 2.38 -12.39 -10.96
CA THR A 31 3.33 -13.17 -11.78
C THR A 31 3.95 -14.29 -10.94
N GLU A 32 4.67 -15.21 -11.56
CA GLU A 32 5.44 -16.23 -10.83
C GLU A 32 6.43 -15.59 -9.83
N GLU A 33 7.09 -14.49 -10.25
CA GLU A 33 7.95 -13.70 -9.36
C GLU A 33 7.16 -13.06 -8.22
N GLY A 34 5.96 -12.54 -8.50
CA GLY A 34 5.06 -12.00 -7.47
C GLY A 34 4.66 -13.04 -6.43
N GLU A 35 4.38 -14.28 -6.86
CA GLU A 35 4.10 -15.40 -5.94
C GLU A 35 5.35 -15.80 -5.14
N ARG A 36 6.51 -15.83 -5.78
CA ARG A 36 7.79 -16.10 -5.11
C ARG A 36 8.04 -15.07 -4.01
N ARG A 37 7.86 -13.77 -4.32
CA ARG A 37 7.96 -12.69 -3.33
C ARG A 37 6.95 -12.85 -2.19
N GLY A 38 5.73 -13.28 -2.49
CA GLY A 38 4.73 -13.61 -1.47
C GLY A 38 5.22 -14.70 -0.50
N ARG A 39 5.88 -15.74 -1.02
CA ARG A 39 6.51 -16.80 -0.19
C ARG A 39 7.70 -16.28 0.63
N ASP A 40 8.51 -15.36 0.08
CA ASP A 40 9.61 -14.72 0.79
C ASP A 40 9.09 -13.87 1.97
N LEU A 41 7.97 -13.17 1.79
CA LEU A 41 7.28 -12.45 2.87
C LEU A 41 6.97 -13.35 4.07
N ARG A 42 6.66 -14.62 3.85
CA ARG A 42 6.43 -15.57 4.96
C ARG A 42 7.66 -15.71 5.85
N ARG A 43 8.87 -15.66 5.29
CA ARG A 43 10.12 -15.69 6.07
C ARG A 43 10.36 -14.36 6.78
N MET A 44 10.11 -13.24 6.08
CA MET A 44 10.29 -11.89 6.65
C MET A 44 9.34 -11.61 7.81
N LEU A 45 8.15 -12.20 7.77
CA LEU A 45 7.10 -12.05 8.79
C LEU A 45 7.08 -13.22 9.79
N ALA A 46 8.07 -14.13 9.73
CA ALA A 46 8.09 -15.32 10.56
C ALA A 46 8.03 -14.98 12.06
N GLY A 47 7.15 -15.64 12.79
CA GLY A 47 6.95 -15.42 14.22
C GLY A 47 6.14 -14.17 14.59
N LYS A 48 5.78 -13.32 13.64
CA LYS A 48 4.91 -12.16 13.89
C LYS A 48 3.46 -12.60 14.10
N LYS A 49 2.87 -12.09 15.16
CA LYS A 49 1.44 -12.25 15.46
C LYS A 49 0.80 -10.88 15.39
N PHE A 50 -0.17 -10.74 14.52
CA PHE A 50 -0.93 -9.52 14.36
C PHE A 50 -2.28 -9.65 15.08
N ALA A 51 -2.67 -8.62 15.81
CA ALA A 51 -4.02 -8.55 16.42
C ALA A 51 -5.09 -8.36 15.33
N LEU A 52 -4.70 -7.76 14.19
CA LEU A 52 -5.58 -7.52 13.06
C LEU A 52 -4.78 -7.65 11.75
N VAL A 53 -5.31 -8.41 10.80
CA VAL A 53 -4.78 -8.50 9.44
C VAL A 53 -5.86 -8.05 8.46
N LEU A 54 -5.57 -7.04 7.67
CA LEU A 54 -6.49 -6.47 6.69
C LEU A 54 -5.90 -6.57 5.28
N ALA A 55 -6.75 -6.75 4.29
CA ALA A 55 -6.32 -6.77 2.89
C ALA A 55 -7.29 -6.01 1.99
N SER A 56 -6.74 -5.43 0.94
CA SER A 56 -7.51 -4.96 -0.20
C SER A 56 -8.30 -6.12 -0.83
N PRO A 57 -9.51 -5.90 -1.36
CA PRO A 57 -10.29 -6.93 -2.06
C PRO A 57 -9.64 -7.43 -3.36
N LYS A 58 -8.59 -6.77 -3.84
CA LYS A 58 -7.93 -7.15 -5.09
C LYS A 58 -7.13 -8.44 -4.96
N LYS A 59 -7.29 -9.33 -5.94
CA LYS A 59 -6.69 -10.67 -5.96
C LYS A 59 -5.20 -10.63 -5.66
N ARG A 60 -4.44 -9.73 -6.26
CA ARG A 60 -3.00 -9.56 -6.02
C ARG A 60 -2.65 -9.32 -4.55
N ALA A 61 -3.45 -8.56 -3.80
CA ALA A 61 -3.24 -8.30 -2.38
C ALA A 61 -3.64 -9.52 -1.52
N LEU A 62 -4.77 -10.14 -1.84
CA LEU A 62 -5.25 -11.35 -1.16
C LEU A 62 -4.31 -12.53 -1.35
N ASP A 63 -3.83 -12.75 -2.58
CA ASP A 63 -2.90 -13.83 -2.88
C ASP A 63 -1.54 -13.59 -2.19
N THR A 64 -1.05 -12.34 -2.16
CA THR A 64 0.17 -12.00 -1.41
C THR A 64 -0.01 -12.29 0.08
N CYS A 65 -1.14 -11.93 0.69
CA CYS A 65 -1.46 -12.23 2.08
C CYS A 65 -1.46 -13.75 2.34
N ARG A 66 -2.09 -14.51 1.46
CA ARG A 66 -2.14 -15.98 1.54
C ARG A 66 -0.75 -16.61 1.43
N TRP A 67 0.07 -16.18 0.46
CA TRP A 67 1.44 -16.66 0.30
C TRP A 67 2.33 -16.31 1.50
N ALA A 68 2.10 -15.16 2.11
CA ALA A 68 2.76 -14.76 3.37
C ALA A 68 2.31 -15.58 4.58
N GLY A 69 1.29 -16.44 4.43
CA GLY A 69 0.81 -17.35 5.49
C GLY A 69 -0.25 -16.73 6.40
N TYR A 70 -0.93 -15.68 5.97
CA TYR A 70 -1.99 -15.02 6.74
C TYR A 70 -3.36 -15.13 6.07
N SER A 71 -4.40 -15.00 6.89
CA SER A 71 -5.78 -14.74 6.47
C SER A 71 -6.15 -13.34 6.90
N ALA A 72 -6.83 -12.59 6.05
CA ALA A 72 -7.16 -11.20 6.30
C ALA A 72 -8.67 -10.95 6.25
N GLU A 73 -9.13 -10.01 7.05
CA GLU A 73 -10.40 -9.35 6.83
C GLU A 73 -10.27 -8.40 5.63
N VAL A 74 -11.25 -8.42 4.73
CA VAL A 74 -11.23 -7.63 3.49
C VAL A 74 -11.86 -6.27 3.72
N THR A 75 -11.20 -5.21 3.25
CA THR A 75 -11.74 -3.85 3.32
C THR A 75 -11.43 -3.05 2.05
N GLY A 76 -12.46 -2.35 1.55
CA GLY A 76 -12.33 -1.45 0.39
C GLY A 76 -11.44 -0.24 0.66
N ASP A 77 -11.27 0.17 1.92
CA ASP A 77 -10.39 1.29 2.29
C ASP A 77 -8.91 1.02 1.96
N LEU A 78 -8.52 -0.24 1.75
CA LEU A 78 -7.18 -0.64 1.32
C LEU A 78 -7.02 -0.73 -0.20
N CYS A 79 -8.04 -0.39 -1.01
CA CYS A 79 -7.89 -0.32 -2.46
C CYS A 79 -6.79 0.68 -2.85
N GLU A 80 -6.17 0.43 -4.01
CA GLU A 80 -5.23 1.37 -4.60
C GLU A 80 -5.95 2.70 -4.94
N TRP A 81 -5.20 3.76 -5.09
CA TRP A 81 -5.68 5.02 -5.64
C TRP A 81 -6.43 4.78 -6.94
N ASP A 82 -7.67 5.22 -7.04
CA ASP A 82 -8.45 5.04 -8.25
C ASP A 82 -7.92 5.96 -9.36
N TYR A 83 -7.35 5.35 -10.39
CA TYR A 83 -6.73 6.10 -11.50
C TYR A 83 -7.71 6.54 -12.59
N GLY A 84 -9.02 6.31 -12.42
CA GLY A 84 -10.05 6.77 -13.35
C GLY A 84 -9.71 6.47 -14.80
N GLU A 85 -9.64 7.51 -15.63
CA GLU A 85 -9.32 7.41 -17.05
C GLU A 85 -7.85 7.06 -17.33
N TYR A 86 -6.98 7.15 -16.35
CA TYR A 86 -5.56 6.79 -16.49
C TYR A 86 -5.28 5.33 -16.10
N GLU A 87 -6.30 4.55 -15.76
CA GLU A 87 -6.17 3.11 -15.53
C GLU A 87 -5.55 2.42 -16.74
N GLY A 88 -4.49 1.62 -16.51
CA GLY A 88 -3.77 0.91 -17.57
C GLY A 88 -2.74 1.72 -18.34
N LEU A 89 -2.65 3.04 -18.14
CA LEU A 89 -1.63 3.88 -18.74
C LEU A 89 -0.37 3.94 -17.86
N THR A 90 0.77 4.11 -18.50
CA THR A 90 2.04 4.44 -17.84
C THR A 90 2.17 5.94 -17.61
N THR A 91 3.00 6.36 -16.66
CA THR A 91 3.28 7.82 -16.46
C THR A 91 3.72 8.53 -17.74
N PRO A 92 4.65 8.00 -18.58
CA PRO A 92 5.01 8.65 -19.83
C PRO A 92 3.85 8.80 -20.82
N GLU A 93 2.92 7.85 -20.87
CA GLU A 93 1.72 7.95 -21.73
C GLU A 93 0.78 9.04 -21.24
N ILE A 94 0.55 9.13 -19.94
CA ILE A 94 -0.26 10.19 -19.33
C ILE A 94 0.39 11.56 -19.60
N GLN A 95 1.71 11.67 -19.46
CA GLN A 95 2.43 12.93 -19.69
C GLN A 95 2.40 13.41 -21.15
N LYS A 96 2.11 12.56 -22.11
CA LYS A 96 1.80 13.00 -23.49
C LYS A 96 0.46 13.75 -23.58
N LEU A 97 -0.49 13.38 -22.70
CA LEU A 97 -1.81 14.02 -22.63
C LEU A 97 -1.81 15.23 -21.68
N ALA A 98 -1.06 15.16 -20.60
CA ALA A 98 -0.96 16.17 -19.55
C ALA A 98 0.52 16.37 -19.16
N PRO A 99 1.26 17.26 -19.83
CA PRO A 99 2.68 17.52 -19.54
C PRO A 99 2.92 17.85 -18.05
N ALA A 100 4.01 17.33 -17.49
CA ALA A 100 4.37 17.46 -16.07
C ALA A 100 3.40 16.80 -15.07
N TRP A 101 2.45 16.01 -15.53
CA TRP A 101 1.54 15.27 -14.65
C TRP A 101 2.29 14.32 -13.71
N THR A 102 1.86 14.33 -12.47
CA THR A 102 2.13 13.27 -11.49
C THR A 102 0.83 12.94 -10.76
N ILE A 103 0.71 11.73 -10.25
CA ILE A 103 -0.46 11.34 -9.45
C ILE A 103 -0.66 12.27 -8.24
N TRP A 104 0.41 12.87 -7.74
CA TRP A 104 0.42 13.69 -6.52
C TRP A 104 -0.11 15.10 -6.72
N THR A 105 -0.04 15.64 -7.93
CA THR A 105 -0.34 17.05 -8.23
C THR A 105 -1.25 17.27 -9.43
N GLY A 106 -1.32 16.29 -10.32
CA GLY A 106 -1.99 16.47 -11.63
C GLY A 106 -3.47 16.09 -11.63
N GLY A 107 -3.96 15.51 -10.54
CA GLY A 107 -5.33 14.98 -10.49
C GLY A 107 -5.53 13.76 -11.39
N VAL A 108 -6.70 13.14 -11.30
CA VAL A 108 -7.07 11.94 -12.07
C VAL A 108 -8.51 12.07 -12.55
N PRO A 109 -8.74 12.30 -13.85
CA PRO A 109 -10.10 12.40 -14.40
C PRO A 109 -10.92 11.12 -14.12
N GLY A 110 -12.09 11.26 -13.52
CA GLY A 110 -12.96 10.13 -13.18
C GLY A 110 -12.42 9.20 -12.10
N GLY A 111 -11.32 9.56 -11.43
CA GLY A 111 -10.70 8.82 -10.32
C GLY A 111 -10.81 9.55 -8.98
N GLU A 112 -9.99 9.13 -8.01
CA GLU A 112 -9.94 9.76 -6.68
C GLU A 112 -9.03 11.00 -6.66
N SER A 113 -9.40 11.99 -5.85
CA SER A 113 -8.50 13.07 -5.47
C SER A 113 -7.53 12.62 -4.38
N VAL A 114 -6.45 13.38 -4.17
CA VAL A 114 -5.48 13.12 -3.10
C VAL A 114 -6.14 13.19 -1.71
N GLU A 115 -7.14 14.06 -1.55
CA GLU A 115 -7.89 14.21 -0.30
C GLU A 115 -8.79 13.00 -0.03
N GLN A 116 -9.40 12.42 -1.06
CA GLN A 116 -10.22 11.20 -0.91
C GLN A 116 -9.36 10.01 -0.49
N VAL A 117 -8.18 9.84 -1.09
CA VAL A 117 -7.24 8.80 -0.69
C VAL A 117 -6.71 9.06 0.71
N ALA A 118 -6.40 10.32 1.07
CA ALA A 118 -6.00 10.71 2.43
C ALA A 118 -7.07 10.32 3.46
N ALA A 119 -8.33 10.60 3.19
CA ALA A 119 -9.43 10.27 4.09
C ALA A 119 -9.56 8.75 4.33
N ARG A 120 -9.33 7.92 3.29
CA ARG A 120 -9.28 6.44 3.45
C ARG A 120 -8.07 6.02 4.30
N ALA A 121 -6.92 6.64 4.06
CA ALA A 121 -5.71 6.36 4.83
C ALA A 121 -5.88 6.72 6.31
N ASP A 122 -6.51 7.86 6.62
CA ASP A 122 -6.78 8.30 7.99
C ASP A 122 -7.72 7.31 8.71
N ARG A 123 -8.79 6.83 8.07
CA ARG A 123 -9.65 5.77 8.65
C ARG A 123 -8.87 4.47 8.94
N MET A 124 -7.96 4.09 8.06
CA MET A 124 -7.13 2.91 8.29
C MET A 124 -6.13 3.10 9.44
N ILE A 125 -5.59 4.31 9.60
CA ILE A 125 -4.74 4.68 10.74
C ILE A 125 -5.54 4.62 12.04
N GLU A 126 -6.73 5.20 12.09
CA GLU A 126 -7.62 5.16 13.26
C GLU A 126 -7.93 3.72 13.65
N ARG A 127 -8.28 2.88 12.68
CA ARG A 127 -8.56 1.46 12.90
C ARG A 127 -7.36 0.70 13.45
N ALA A 128 -6.16 0.98 12.92
CA ALA A 128 -4.92 0.36 13.39
C ALA A 128 -4.55 0.80 14.81
N VAL A 129 -4.74 2.08 15.13
CA VAL A 129 -4.47 2.61 16.48
C VAL A 129 -5.45 2.04 17.52
N ALA A 130 -6.69 1.78 17.13
CA ALA A 130 -7.71 1.18 18.01
C ALA A 130 -7.50 -0.33 18.25
N ALA A 131 -6.66 -0.99 17.49
CA ALA A 131 -6.38 -2.42 17.65
C ALA A 131 -5.61 -2.71 18.92
N ALA A 132 -5.81 -3.92 19.51
CA ALA A 132 -5.16 -4.34 20.76
C ALA A 132 -3.75 -4.93 20.56
N GLY A 133 -3.06 -4.59 19.47
CA GLY A 133 -1.72 -5.07 19.14
C GLY A 133 -1.34 -4.71 17.70
N ASP A 134 -0.24 -5.26 17.19
CA ASP A 134 0.26 -4.98 15.87
C ASP A 134 -0.76 -5.30 14.77
N VAL A 135 -0.77 -4.50 13.72
CA VAL A 135 -1.70 -4.62 12.59
C VAL A 135 -0.93 -4.78 11.29
N ALA A 136 -1.37 -5.70 10.43
CA ALA A 136 -0.84 -5.89 9.08
C ALA A 136 -1.86 -5.45 8.02
N LEU A 137 -1.41 -4.64 7.06
CA LEU A 137 -2.18 -4.18 5.92
C LEU A 137 -1.56 -4.70 4.62
N PHE A 138 -2.27 -5.57 3.92
CA PHE A 138 -1.88 -6.04 2.59
C PHE A 138 -2.56 -5.18 1.52
N GLY A 139 -1.79 -4.35 0.84
CA GLY A 139 -2.33 -3.32 -0.06
C GLY A 139 -1.42 -3.00 -1.23
N HIS A 140 -1.39 -1.73 -1.59
CA HIS A 140 -0.89 -1.24 -2.87
C HIS A 140 0.15 -0.13 -2.70
N GLY A 141 0.71 0.30 -3.84
CA GLY A 141 1.83 1.22 -3.89
C GLY A 141 1.51 2.63 -3.43
N HIS A 142 0.65 3.33 -4.16
CA HIS A 142 0.38 4.74 -3.87
C HIS A 142 -0.43 4.92 -2.59
N PHE A 143 -1.42 4.06 -2.33
CA PHE A 143 -2.17 4.09 -1.07
C PHE A 143 -1.27 3.96 0.15
N SER A 144 -0.35 2.98 0.16
CA SER A 144 0.57 2.78 1.30
C SER A 144 1.52 3.96 1.50
N ARG A 145 1.96 4.62 0.42
CA ARG A 145 2.80 5.82 0.49
C ARG A 145 2.03 7.02 1.08
N VAL A 146 0.76 7.20 0.68
CA VAL A 146 -0.15 8.19 1.29
C VAL A 146 -0.34 7.89 2.77
N LEU A 147 -0.63 6.66 3.14
CA LEU A 147 -0.86 6.24 4.51
C LEU A 147 0.39 6.51 5.38
N ALA A 148 1.58 6.20 4.88
CA ALA A 148 2.83 6.45 5.60
C ALA A 148 3.10 7.94 5.80
N ALA A 149 2.85 8.78 4.78
CA ALA A 149 2.95 10.24 4.92
C ALA A 149 1.98 10.77 5.98
N ARG A 150 0.72 10.34 5.94
CA ARG A 150 -0.31 10.68 6.94
C ARG A 150 0.07 10.23 8.35
N TRP A 151 0.62 9.01 8.48
CA TRP A 151 1.09 8.48 9.76
C TRP A 151 2.09 9.40 10.45
N ILE A 152 3.08 9.92 9.73
CA ILE A 152 4.11 10.81 10.28
C ILE A 152 3.72 12.30 10.27
N GLY A 153 2.44 12.62 10.02
CA GLY A 153 1.91 13.98 10.09
C GLY A 153 2.18 14.86 8.86
N LEU A 154 2.59 14.26 7.74
CA LEU A 154 2.78 14.97 6.47
C LEU A 154 1.48 15.03 5.66
N SER A 155 1.44 15.92 4.65
CA SER A 155 0.36 15.91 3.67
C SER A 155 0.39 14.62 2.85
N ALA A 156 -0.76 14.18 2.31
CA ALA A 156 -0.86 12.98 1.48
C ALA A 156 0.05 13.06 0.24
N ALA A 157 0.19 14.25 -0.36
CA ALA A 157 1.03 14.48 -1.52
C ALA A 157 2.53 14.23 -1.23
N GLU A 158 2.98 14.32 0.03
CA GLU A 158 4.36 14.01 0.41
C GLU A 158 4.68 12.50 0.35
N GLY A 159 3.68 11.65 0.19
CA GLY A 159 3.93 10.25 -0.21
C GLY A 159 4.80 10.12 -1.46
N ARG A 160 4.92 11.18 -2.28
CA ARG A 160 5.77 11.25 -3.48
C ARG A 160 7.24 10.93 -3.22
N VAL A 161 7.76 11.21 -2.03
CA VAL A 161 9.17 10.98 -1.69
C VAL A 161 9.44 9.59 -1.10
N LEU A 162 8.40 8.78 -0.90
CA LEU A 162 8.48 7.46 -0.31
C LEU A 162 8.41 6.38 -1.41
N ALA A 163 9.54 5.97 -1.99
CA ALA A 163 9.55 4.86 -2.95
C ALA A 163 9.12 3.54 -2.29
N LEU A 164 8.37 2.70 -3.01
CA LEU A 164 7.85 1.44 -2.46
C LEU A 164 7.82 0.35 -3.55
N SER A 165 8.56 -0.72 -3.35
CA SER A 165 8.69 -1.86 -4.27
C SER A 165 7.56 -2.88 -4.06
N THR A 166 7.22 -3.66 -5.10
CA THR A 166 6.33 -4.82 -4.96
C THR A 166 6.91 -5.87 -4.01
N GLY A 167 6.07 -6.51 -3.21
CA GLY A 167 6.50 -7.51 -2.23
C GLY A 167 7.35 -6.94 -1.09
N SER A 168 7.30 -5.63 -0.86
CA SER A 168 8.03 -5.00 0.24
C SER A 168 7.23 -4.94 1.54
N VAL A 169 7.95 -4.85 2.65
CA VAL A 169 7.43 -4.62 3.99
C VAL A 169 7.92 -3.27 4.50
N SER A 170 7.02 -2.48 5.05
CA SER A 170 7.35 -1.27 5.80
C SER A 170 6.69 -1.32 7.18
N VAL A 171 7.32 -0.73 8.18
CA VAL A 171 6.83 -0.71 9.56
C VAL A 171 6.74 0.72 10.06
N LEU A 172 5.54 1.11 10.39
CA LEU A 172 5.22 2.38 11.02
C LEU A 172 5.07 2.13 12.52
N GLY A 173 5.66 2.98 13.33
CA GLY A 173 5.64 2.81 14.77
C GLY A 173 5.80 4.13 15.50
N HIS A 174 6.30 4.06 16.72
CA HIS A 174 6.51 5.23 17.55
C HIS A 174 7.94 5.28 18.10
N GLU A 175 8.48 6.47 18.19
CA GLU A 175 9.59 6.77 19.06
C GLU A 175 9.07 7.62 20.21
N ARG A 176 9.00 7.04 21.42
CA ARG A 176 8.26 7.60 22.56
C ARG A 176 6.79 7.87 22.16
N SER A 177 6.36 9.12 22.11
CA SER A 177 5.01 9.54 21.67
C SER A 177 4.94 9.95 20.20
N THR A 178 6.09 10.04 19.51
CA THR A 178 6.14 10.52 18.13
C THR A 178 5.94 9.37 17.15
N ARG A 179 5.03 9.51 16.19
CA ARG A 179 4.85 8.57 15.08
C ARG A 179 6.03 8.67 14.13
N VAL A 180 6.62 7.52 13.80
CA VAL A 180 7.81 7.43 12.93
C VAL A 180 7.68 6.28 11.94
N ILE A 181 8.52 6.30 10.91
CA ILE A 181 8.76 5.14 10.04
C ILE A 181 9.95 4.38 10.64
N ARG A 182 9.73 3.15 11.10
CA ARG A 182 10.80 2.30 11.66
C ARG A 182 11.56 1.53 10.59
N VAL A 183 10.83 1.04 9.59
CA VAL A 183 11.38 0.32 8.43
C VAL A 183 10.64 0.81 7.20
N TRP A 184 11.36 1.05 6.12
CA TRP A 184 10.75 1.43 4.86
C TRP A 184 11.27 0.61 3.70
N ASN A 185 10.32 0.06 2.91
CA ASN A 185 10.59 -0.61 1.63
C ASN A 185 11.57 -1.79 1.72
N ARG A 186 11.50 -2.58 2.79
CA ARG A 186 12.34 -3.77 2.95
C ARG A 186 11.84 -4.90 2.05
N THR A 187 12.74 -5.48 1.24
CA THR A 187 12.44 -6.56 0.28
C THR A 187 13.15 -7.88 0.60
N GLU A 188 14.03 -7.90 1.60
CA GLU A 188 14.86 -9.04 2.04
C GLU A 188 14.95 -9.08 3.56
#